data_744b5d5eb28fb4ca0bf1060b1c15bb10
#
_entry.id   744b5d5eb28fb4ca0bf1060b1c15bb10
#
_cell.length_a   1.000
_cell.length_b   1.000
_cell.length_c   1.000
_cell.angle_alpha   90.00
_cell.angle_beta   90.00
_cell.angle_gamma   90.00
#
_symmetry.space_group_name_H-M   'P 1'
#
loop_
_entity.id
_entity.type
_entity.pdbx_description
1 polymer ?
#
loop_
_entity_poly.entity_id
_entity_poly.type
_entity_poly.pdbx_seq_one_letter_code
_entity_poly.pdbx_strand_id
1 'polypeptide(L)'
;MRALFLIPGGSSKQLQSFAAIAAVADQLKAEVQVVCPMATMPIWGLHPAVGRALPFAYDQATLADWANLMGSVREPDFQLCFNLAPSRQMDLMLSLSHIPTRIAASGFSATEKITPSADSWPNQALAAYLQPVGVRLEAESFRLTLAQADLAAAAATLPAGDGPALLLAPSGAAGDWPAGQWQDLPAAIRTKLPNLRTQAALGGATAGALRQRAAQIASVDVVLASDPLTVELALLLGIPLVALGREATSLPKRAGVQGLGSATSLSQLTGAEVLAALGLG
;
A
#
# COMPACT_ATOMS: atom_id res chain seq x y z
N MET A 1 11.15 -15.15 17.38
CA MET A 1 9.87 -14.56 17.82
C MET A 1 8.87 -14.61 16.69
N ARG A 2 7.57 -14.77 16.99
CA ARG A 2 6.50 -14.72 15.97
C ARG A 2 5.56 -13.56 16.24
N ALA A 3 5.23 -12.82 15.18
CA ALA A 3 4.33 -11.68 15.22
C ALA A 3 3.16 -11.86 14.25
N LEU A 4 1.97 -11.48 14.71
CA LEU A 4 0.72 -11.51 13.94
C LEU A 4 0.26 -10.09 13.66
N PHE A 5 -0.10 -9.80 12.42
CA PHE A 5 -0.78 -8.58 12.05
C PHE A 5 -2.21 -8.89 11.59
N LEU A 6 -3.19 -8.24 12.19
CA LEU A 6 -4.59 -8.30 11.78
C LEU A 6 -4.92 -7.04 10.99
N ILE A 7 -5.00 -7.15 9.65
CA ILE A 7 -5.12 -5.99 8.74
C ILE A 7 -6.40 -6.10 7.92
N PRO A 8 -7.45 -5.35 8.31
CA PRO A 8 -8.69 -5.26 7.53
C PRO A 8 -8.53 -4.35 6.32
N GLY A 9 -9.52 -4.36 5.44
CA GLY A 9 -9.65 -3.43 4.33
C GLY A 9 -8.93 -3.85 3.05
N GLY A 10 -9.02 -2.98 2.05
CA GLY A 10 -8.56 -3.26 0.69
C GLY A 10 -7.04 -3.13 0.49
N SER A 11 -6.64 -3.22 -0.77
CA SER A 11 -5.23 -3.29 -1.22
C SER A 11 -4.35 -2.17 -0.67
N SER A 12 -4.84 -0.92 -0.64
CA SER A 12 -4.07 0.22 -0.11
C SER A 12 -3.72 0.03 1.36
N LYS A 13 -4.68 -0.45 2.19
CA LYS A 13 -4.44 -0.70 3.62
C LYS A 13 -3.36 -1.77 3.84
N GLN A 14 -3.35 -2.81 3.01
CA GLN A 14 -2.33 -3.85 3.06
C GLN A 14 -0.95 -3.26 2.74
N LEU A 15 -0.82 -2.53 1.61
CA LEU A 15 0.44 -1.91 1.20
C LEU A 15 0.95 -0.86 2.20
N GLN A 16 0.06 -0.09 2.82
CA GLN A 16 0.40 0.87 3.87
C GLN A 16 1.08 0.22 5.07
N SER A 17 0.86 -1.07 5.31
CA SER A 17 1.45 -1.81 6.43
C SER A 17 2.84 -2.38 6.12
N PHE A 18 3.33 -2.32 4.88
CA PHE A 18 4.58 -2.95 4.47
C PHE A 18 5.78 -2.46 5.28
N ALA A 19 5.95 -1.15 5.41
CA ALA A 19 7.08 -0.58 6.17
C ALA A 19 7.06 -1.00 7.64
N ALA A 20 5.87 -1.05 8.26
CA ALA A 20 5.72 -1.46 9.65
C ALA A 20 6.07 -2.94 9.85
N ILE A 21 5.63 -3.81 8.95
CA ILE A 21 5.94 -5.24 8.97
C ILE A 21 7.45 -5.47 8.78
N ALA A 22 8.06 -4.77 7.82
CA ALA A 22 9.50 -4.85 7.61
C ALA A 22 10.30 -4.42 8.86
N ALA A 23 9.88 -3.33 9.52
CA ALA A 23 10.51 -2.85 10.74
C ALA A 23 10.40 -3.87 11.89
N VAL A 24 9.23 -4.50 12.08
CA VAL A 24 9.04 -5.55 13.10
C VAL A 24 9.88 -6.77 12.77
N ALA A 25 9.86 -7.24 11.53
CA ALA A 25 10.62 -8.41 11.11
C ALA A 25 12.14 -8.20 11.32
N ASP A 26 12.65 -7.02 10.94
CA ASP A 26 14.07 -6.72 11.04
C ASP A 26 14.52 -6.44 12.47
N GLN A 27 13.87 -5.54 13.20
CA GLN A 27 14.35 -5.10 14.51
C GLN A 27 14.11 -6.14 15.60
N LEU A 28 13.02 -6.92 15.52
CA LEU A 28 12.72 -7.99 16.49
C LEU A 28 13.15 -9.37 16.01
N LYS A 29 13.69 -9.50 14.80
CA LYS A 29 13.97 -10.80 14.14
C LYS A 29 12.76 -11.72 14.20
N ALA A 30 11.60 -11.16 13.91
CA ALA A 30 10.32 -11.83 14.03
C ALA A 30 9.91 -12.49 12.69
N GLU A 31 9.41 -13.72 12.79
CA GLU A 31 8.64 -14.35 11.72
C GLU A 31 7.24 -13.72 11.73
N VAL A 32 6.85 -13.08 10.62
CA VAL A 32 5.60 -12.33 10.54
C VAL A 32 4.55 -13.11 9.75
N GLN A 33 3.36 -13.19 10.31
CA GLN A 33 2.16 -13.65 9.62
C GLN A 33 1.10 -12.54 9.60
N VAL A 34 0.28 -12.55 8.55
CA VAL A 34 -0.74 -11.53 8.35
C VAL A 34 -2.10 -12.20 8.17
N VAL A 35 -3.12 -11.68 8.85
CA VAL A 35 -4.52 -12.00 8.59
C VAL A 35 -5.12 -10.86 7.77
N CYS A 36 -5.66 -11.17 6.61
CA CYS A 36 -6.16 -10.19 5.66
C CYS A 36 -7.40 -10.70 4.89
N PRO A 37 -8.19 -9.82 4.24
CA PRO A 37 -9.25 -10.26 3.34
C PRO A 37 -8.71 -11.14 2.21
N MET A 38 -9.47 -12.19 1.83
CA MET A 38 -9.09 -13.14 0.79
C MET A 38 -8.64 -12.45 -0.50
N ALA A 39 -9.35 -11.42 -0.94
CA ALA A 39 -9.04 -10.69 -2.17
C ALA A 39 -7.68 -9.96 -2.14
N THR A 40 -7.13 -9.69 -0.96
CA THR A 40 -5.87 -8.97 -0.78
C THR A 40 -4.67 -9.89 -0.51
N MET A 41 -4.88 -11.18 -0.32
CA MET A 41 -3.80 -12.15 -0.09
C MET A 41 -2.66 -12.08 -1.11
N PRO A 42 -2.95 -11.91 -2.43
CA PRO A 42 -1.88 -11.86 -3.43
C PRO A 42 -0.86 -10.74 -3.23
N ILE A 43 -1.24 -9.66 -2.54
CA ILE A 43 -0.36 -8.51 -2.25
C ILE A 43 0.82 -8.93 -1.38
N TRP A 44 0.61 -9.86 -0.45
CA TRP A 44 1.63 -10.32 0.48
C TRP A 44 2.75 -11.14 -0.18
N GLY A 45 2.51 -11.61 -1.40
CA GLY A 45 3.56 -12.18 -2.25
C GLY A 45 4.63 -11.18 -2.70
N LEU A 46 4.40 -9.87 -2.51
CA LEU A 46 5.39 -8.80 -2.73
C LEU A 46 6.29 -8.58 -1.50
N HIS A 47 5.88 -8.98 -0.31
CA HIS A 47 6.58 -8.64 0.94
C HIS A 47 7.49 -9.79 1.41
N PRO A 48 8.83 -9.64 1.39
CA PRO A 48 9.75 -10.76 1.66
C PRO A 48 9.71 -11.26 3.11
N ALA A 49 9.31 -10.41 4.06
CA ALA A 49 9.28 -10.77 5.48
C ALA A 49 7.96 -11.43 5.93
N VAL A 50 6.96 -11.55 5.06
CA VAL A 50 5.70 -12.22 5.40
C VAL A 50 5.79 -13.69 5.03
N GLY A 51 5.90 -14.54 6.04
CA GLY A 51 6.00 -16.00 5.83
C GLY A 51 4.66 -16.63 5.43
N ARG A 52 3.54 -16.07 5.92
CA ARG A 52 2.20 -16.58 5.64
C ARG A 52 1.15 -15.49 5.71
N ALA A 53 0.24 -15.46 4.72
CA ALA A 53 -1.00 -14.68 4.77
C ALA A 53 -2.17 -15.64 5.00
N LEU A 54 -3.05 -15.29 5.94
CA LEU A 54 -4.23 -16.04 6.34
C LEU A 54 -5.48 -15.28 5.89
N PRO A 55 -6.39 -15.87 5.13
CA PRO A 55 -7.61 -15.21 4.71
C PRO A 55 -8.60 -15.09 5.87
N PHE A 56 -9.25 -13.92 5.99
CA PHE A 56 -10.33 -13.71 6.95
C PHE A 56 -11.33 -12.67 6.45
N ALA A 57 -12.63 -12.99 6.55
CA ALA A 57 -13.72 -12.12 6.11
C ALA A 57 -14.17 -11.20 7.26
N TYR A 58 -13.43 -10.11 7.51
CA TYR A 58 -13.66 -9.22 8.67
C TYR A 58 -15.12 -8.75 8.84
N ASP A 59 -15.81 -8.45 7.74
CA ASP A 59 -17.15 -7.88 7.77
C ASP A 59 -18.28 -8.94 7.78
N GLN A 60 -18.00 -10.17 7.33
CA GLN A 60 -18.99 -11.21 7.10
C GLN A 60 -18.53 -12.59 7.62
N ALA A 61 -17.65 -12.61 8.63
CA ALA A 61 -17.13 -13.84 9.19
C ALA A 61 -18.22 -14.71 9.83
N THR A 62 -18.29 -15.96 9.43
CA THR A 62 -19.12 -16.99 10.04
C THR A 62 -18.48 -17.55 11.31
N LEU A 63 -19.23 -18.35 12.09
CA LEU A 63 -18.66 -19.07 13.24
C LEU A 63 -17.51 -20.02 12.82
N ALA A 64 -17.61 -20.62 11.63
CA ALA A 64 -16.57 -21.48 11.11
C ALA A 64 -15.29 -20.67 10.79
N ASP A 65 -15.42 -19.47 10.22
CA ASP A 65 -14.28 -18.59 9.96
C ASP A 65 -13.57 -18.18 11.26
N TRP A 66 -14.33 -17.85 12.30
CA TRP A 66 -13.80 -17.54 13.63
C TRP A 66 -13.09 -18.74 14.27
N ALA A 67 -13.67 -19.95 14.17
CA ALA A 67 -13.05 -21.18 14.67
C ALA A 67 -11.73 -21.50 13.94
N ASN A 68 -11.72 -21.34 12.62
CA ASN A 68 -10.53 -21.54 11.78
C ASN A 68 -9.44 -20.51 12.09
N LEU A 69 -9.81 -19.23 12.24
CA LEU A 69 -8.87 -18.18 12.64
C LEU A 69 -8.28 -18.49 14.01
N MET A 70 -9.12 -18.84 14.99
CA MET A 70 -8.65 -19.22 16.33
C MET A 70 -7.65 -20.38 16.29
N GLY A 71 -7.94 -21.44 15.55
CA GLY A 71 -7.01 -22.57 15.37
C GLY A 71 -5.68 -22.10 14.77
N SER A 72 -5.76 -21.32 13.69
CA SER A 72 -4.57 -20.78 13.00
C SER A 72 -3.72 -19.82 13.84
N VAL A 73 -4.33 -19.13 14.81
CA VAL A 73 -3.64 -18.16 15.67
C VAL A 73 -3.05 -18.83 16.92
N ARG A 74 -3.64 -19.93 17.41
CA ARG A 74 -3.14 -20.66 18.60
C ARG A 74 -1.97 -21.58 18.30
N GLU A 75 -1.97 -22.21 17.12
CA GLU A 75 -0.99 -23.22 16.76
C GLU A 75 0.47 -22.69 16.69
N PRO A 76 0.74 -21.50 16.10
CA PRO A 76 2.11 -21.03 15.89
C PRO A 76 2.81 -20.39 17.09
N ASP A 77 2.18 -20.29 18.27
CA ASP A 77 2.74 -19.64 19.46
C ASP A 77 3.24 -18.20 19.20
N PHE A 78 2.31 -17.31 18.82
CA PHE A 78 2.62 -15.91 18.64
C PHE A 78 2.91 -15.19 19.96
N GLN A 79 3.96 -14.38 19.99
CA GLN A 79 4.31 -13.53 21.14
C GLN A 79 3.75 -12.12 21.00
N LEU A 80 3.51 -11.67 19.78
CA LEU A 80 3.01 -10.32 19.47
C LEU A 80 1.80 -10.39 18.53
N CYS A 81 0.82 -9.51 18.78
CA CYS A 81 -0.27 -9.25 17.86
C CYS A 81 -0.49 -7.75 17.70
N PHE A 82 -0.43 -7.28 16.47
CA PHE A 82 -0.80 -5.92 16.07
C PHE A 82 -2.21 -5.95 15.50
N ASN A 83 -3.20 -5.53 16.28
CA ASN A 83 -4.60 -5.57 15.89
C ASN A 83 -5.03 -4.21 15.30
N LEU A 84 -5.09 -4.13 13.97
CA LEU A 84 -5.60 -2.98 13.23
C LEU A 84 -7.12 -3.10 12.93
N ALA A 85 -7.76 -4.15 13.43
CA ALA A 85 -9.18 -4.47 13.23
C ALA A 85 -9.95 -4.60 14.54
N PRO A 86 -9.93 -3.60 15.45
CA PRO A 86 -10.58 -3.73 16.73
C PRO A 86 -12.09 -3.90 16.58
N SER A 87 -12.61 -5.00 17.13
CA SER A 87 -14.04 -5.30 17.23
C SER A 87 -14.29 -6.20 18.44
N ARG A 88 -15.54 -6.27 18.94
CA ARG A 88 -15.85 -7.14 20.09
C ARG A 88 -15.54 -8.61 19.82
N GLN A 89 -15.82 -9.08 18.60
CA GLN A 89 -15.54 -10.46 18.18
C GLN A 89 -14.04 -10.72 18.11
N MET A 90 -13.27 -9.77 17.54
CA MET A 90 -11.82 -9.87 17.48
C MET A 90 -11.21 -9.85 18.88
N ASP A 91 -11.71 -9.01 19.76
CA ASP A 91 -11.28 -8.98 21.16
C ASP A 91 -11.54 -10.31 21.89
N LEU A 92 -12.73 -10.91 21.68
CA LEU A 92 -13.02 -12.22 22.25
C LEU A 92 -12.05 -13.29 21.73
N MET A 93 -11.83 -13.32 20.43
CA MET A 93 -10.89 -14.24 19.79
C MET A 93 -9.46 -14.05 20.37
N LEU A 94 -8.99 -12.82 20.44
CA LEU A 94 -7.64 -12.51 20.94
C LEU A 94 -7.48 -12.81 22.44
N SER A 95 -8.51 -12.62 23.26
CA SER A 95 -8.45 -12.98 24.68
C SER A 95 -8.30 -14.48 24.92
N LEU A 96 -8.77 -15.30 23.97
CA LEU A 96 -8.66 -16.76 24.00
C LEU A 96 -7.42 -17.29 23.25
N SER A 97 -6.68 -16.43 22.56
CA SER A 97 -5.53 -16.83 21.71
C SER A 97 -4.27 -17.17 22.48
N HIS A 98 -4.17 -16.77 23.76
CA HIS A 98 -2.98 -16.83 24.61
C HIS A 98 -1.78 -15.99 24.12
N ILE A 99 -1.95 -15.11 23.14
CA ILE A 99 -0.89 -14.18 22.71
C ILE A 99 -0.62 -13.19 23.86
N PRO A 100 0.61 -13.13 24.41
CA PRO A 100 0.86 -12.32 25.62
C PRO A 100 0.80 -10.82 25.35
N THR A 101 1.32 -10.35 24.22
CA THR A 101 1.32 -8.92 23.89
C THR A 101 0.37 -8.63 22.72
N ARG A 102 -0.68 -7.86 22.98
CA ARG A 102 -1.71 -7.52 22.00
C ARG A 102 -1.88 -6.00 21.96
N ILE A 103 -1.46 -5.39 20.87
CA ILE A 103 -1.41 -3.95 20.66
C ILE A 103 -2.60 -3.54 19.77
N ALA A 104 -3.41 -2.61 20.26
CA ALA A 104 -4.57 -2.10 19.52
C ALA A 104 -4.90 -0.65 19.93
N ALA A 105 -5.63 0.06 19.05
CA ALA A 105 -6.14 1.40 19.37
C ALA A 105 -7.29 1.36 20.38
N SER A 106 -8.03 0.25 20.46
CA SER A 106 -9.16 0.06 21.38
C SER A 106 -9.41 -1.42 21.61
N GLY A 107 -10.34 -1.71 22.53
CA GLY A 107 -10.77 -3.07 22.81
C GLY A 107 -10.36 -3.55 24.20
N PHE A 108 -11.05 -4.59 24.69
CA PHE A 108 -10.79 -5.15 26.02
C PHE A 108 -9.66 -6.20 26.03
N SER A 109 -9.34 -6.76 24.86
CA SER A 109 -8.26 -7.74 24.74
C SER A 109 -6.88 -7.12 24.63
N ALA A 110 -6.79 -5.82 24.34
CA ALA A 110 -5.52 -5.13 24.21
C ALA A 110 -4.75 -5.10 25.52
N THR A 111 -3.52 -5.59 25.53
CA THR A 111 -2.59 -5.44 26.66
C THR A 111 -1.89 -4.09 26.61
N GLU A 112 -1.67 -3.58 25.39
CA GLU A 112 -1.11 -2.27 25.11
C GLU A 112 -2.09 -1.47 24.23
N LYS A 113 -2.61 -0.37 24.79
CA LYS A 113 -3.49 0.55 24.06
C LYS A 113 -2.71 1.73 23.53
N ILE A 114 -2.90 2.03 22.24
CA ILE A 114 -2.24 3.15 21.58
C ILE A 114 -3.26 4.17 21.07
N THR A 115 -2.78 5.38 20.86
CA THR A 115 -3.55 6.42 20.17
C THR A 115 -2.95 6.62 18.77
N PRO A 116 -3.65 6.23 17.71
CA PRO A 116 -3.16 6.47 16.35
C PRO A 116 -3.01 7.97 16.08
N SER A 117 -1.96 8.37 15.38
CA SER A 117 -1.83 9.73 14.88
C SER A 117 -2.74 9.94 13.67
N ALA A 118 -3.62 10.95 13.75
CA ALA A 118 -4.53 11.30 12.66
C ALA A 118 -3.87 12.17 11.58
N ASP A 119 -2.82 12.90 11.94
CA ASP A 119 -2.22 13.96 11.12
C ASP A 119 -0.95 13.53 10.39
N SER A 120 -0.71 12.25 10.26
CA SER A 120 0.46 11.72 9.57
C SER A 120 0.09 10.83 8.38
N TRP A 121 0.99 10.76 7.41
CA TRP A 121 0.88 9.79 6.33
C TRP A 121 0.57 8.38 6.88
N PRO A 122 -0.45 7.67 6.33
CA PRO A 122 -0.96 6.42 6.91
C PRO A 122 0.10 5.36 7.20
N ASN A 123 1.13 5.24 6.34
CA ASN A 123 2.22 4.28 6.57
C ASN A 123 3.04 4.65 7.82
N GLN A 124 3.31 5.95 8.04
CA GLN A 124 4.05 6.42 9.21
C GLN A 124 3.18 6.42 10.48
N ALA A 125 1.85 6.58 10.35
CA ALA A 125 0.92 6.52 11.47
C ALA A 125 0.97 5.19 12.23
N LEU A 126 1.41 4.12 11.58
CA LEU A 126 1.60 2.81 12.21
C LEU A 126 2.74 2.79 13.25
N ALA A 127 3.58 3.83 13.31
CA ALA A 127 4.60 3.97 14.36
C ALA A 127 4.02 3.87 15.77
N ALA A 128 2.78 4.37 15.99
CA ALA A 128 2.10 4.29 17.26
C ALA A 128 1.89 2.83 17.72
N TYR A 129 1.61 1.90 16.79
CA TYR A 129 1.46 0.48 17.10
C TYR A 129 2.78 -0.20 17.44
N LEU A 130 3.91 0.29 16.92
CA LEU A 130 5.22 -0.32 17.06
C LEU A 130 5.96 0.18 18.33
N GLN A 131 5.61 1.37 18.79
CA GLN A 131 6.25 2.02 19.94
C GLN A 131 6.23 1.17 21.22
N PRO A 132 5.12 0.49 21.61
CA PRO A 132 5.08 -0.30 22.84
C PRO A 132 6.09 -1.45 22.90
N VAL A 133 6.55 -1.93 21.74
CA VAL A 133 7.55 -3.00 21.64
C VAL A 133 8.94 -2.49 21.25
N GLY A 134 9.15 -1.18 21.32
CA GLY A 134 10.45 -0.55 21.08
C GLY A 134 10.90 -0.54 19.62
N VAL A 135 10.00 -0.82 18.66
CA VAL A 135 10.31 -0.81 17.23
C VAL A 135 10.15 0.60 16.67
N ARG A 136 11.20 1.10 16.02
CA ARG A 136 11.19 2.39 15.35
C ARG A 136 10.75 2.25 13.90
N LEU A 137 9.74 3.02 13.50
CA LEU A 137 9.25 3.06 12.14
C LEU A 137 9.72 4.34 11.43
N GLU A 138 10.44 4.14 10.34
CA GLU A 138 10.81 5.18 9.37
C GLU A 138 10.21 4.79 8.01
N ALA A 139 8.90 4.99 7.85
CA ALA A 139 8.18 4.51 6.67
C ALA A 139 8.68 5.16 5.37
N GLU A 140 9.21 6.39 5.44
CA GLU A 140 9.76 7.08 4.26
C GLU A 140 11.06 6.45 3.74
N SER A 141 11.81 5.74 4.57
CA SER A 141 13.05 5.07 4.16
C SER A 141 12.81 3.68 3.58
N PHE A 142 11.65 3.08 3.85
CA PHE A 142 11.33 1.76 3.31
C PHE A 142 11.25 1.77 1.78
N ARG A 143 11.85 0.75 1.16
CA ARG A 143 11.75 0.50 -0.29
C ARG A 143 11.43 -0.96 -0.54
N LEU A 144 10.41 -1.16 -1.35
CA LEU A 144 10.06 -2.50 -1.83
C LEU A 144 11.14 -2.98 -2.82
N THR A 145 11.72 -4.13 -2.52
CA THR A 145 12.74 -4.75 -3.39
C THR A 145 12.05 -5.73 -4.35
N LEU A 146 12.34 -5.60 -5.63
CA LEU A 146 11.84 -6.47 -6.69
C LEU A 146 12.97 -7.36 -7.24
N ALA A 147 12.60 -8.50 -7.78
CA ALA A 147 13.56 -9.39 -8.44
C ALA A 147 14.10 -8.74 -9.72
N GLN A 148 15.41 -8.86 -9.96
CA GLN A 148 16.06 -8.29 -11.12
C GLN A 148 15.47 -8.78 -12.45
N ALA A 149 14.99 -10.03 -12.49
CA ALA A 149 14.33 -10.59 -13.67
C ALA A 149 13.01 -9.87 -14.00
N ASP A 150 12.22 -9.51 -12.95
CA ASP A 150 10.96 -8.77 -13.15
C ASP A 150 11.24 -7.35 -13.65
N LEU A 151 12.27 -6.68 -13.10
CA LEU A 151 12.70 -5.35 -13.55
C LEU A 151 13.18 -5.36 -15.00
N ALA A 152 14.00 -6.34 -15.39
CA ALA A 152 14.48 -6.48 -16.75
C ALA A 152 13.34 -6.75 -17.74
N ALA A 153 12.38 -7.61 -17.37
CA ALA A 153 11.20 -7.89 -18.17
C ALA A 153 10.33 -6.64 -18.37
N ALA A 154 10.11 -5.87 -17.30
CA ALA A 154 9.34 -4.62 -17.37
C ALA A 154 10.04 -3.56 -18.23
N ALA A 155 11.37 -3.38 -18.07
CA ALA A 155 12.15 -2.45 -18.89
C ALA A 155 12.06 -2.78 -20.38
N ALA A 156 12.02 -4.06 -20.76
CA ALA A 156 11.86 -4.50 -22.13
C ALA A 156 10.49 -4.17 -22.74
N THR A 157 9.47 -3.90 -21.93
CA THR A 157 8.13 -3.51 -22.39
C THR A 157 7.94 -2.00 -22.55
N LEU A 158 8.90 -1.19 -22.11
CA LEU A 158 8.84 0.25 -22.32
C LEU A 158 8.84 0.60 -23.81
N PRO A 159 8.05 1.58 -24.26
CA PRO A 159 8.12 2.07 -25.62
C PRO A 159 9.55 2.48 -25.97
N ALA A 160 9.97 2.16 -27.20
CA ALA A 160 11.30 2.52 -27.69
C ALA A 160 11.53 4.04 -27.65
N GLY A 161 12.76 4.45 -27.33
CA GLY A 161 13.17 5.85 -27.24
C GLY A 161 14.05 6.12 -26.02
N ASP A 162 14.62 7.30 -25.96
CA ASP A 162 15.55 7.78 -24.94
C ASP A 162 14.95 8.91 -24.05
N GLY A 163 13.70 9.30 -24.34
CA GLY A 163 12.97 10.30 -23.54
C GLY A 163 12.44 9.76 -22.23
N PRO A 164 11.94 10.66 -21.34
CA PRO A 164 11.37 10.25 -20.07
C PRO A 164 10.15 9.34 -20.24
N ALA A 165 9.99 8.40 -19.32
CA ALA A 165 8.89 7.45 -19.28
C ALA A 165 7.85 7.87 -18.21
N LEU A 166 6.59 8.04 -18.64
CA LEU A 166 5.46 8.37 -17.78
C LEU A 166 4.48 7.19 -17.75
N LEU A 167 4.17 6.72 -16.55
CA LEU A 167 3.10 5.76 -16.32
C LEU A 167 1.80 6.49 -16.01
N LEU A 168 0.74 6.14 -16.72
CA LEU A 168 -0.62 6.65 -16.49
C LEU A 168 -1.47 5.55 -15.85
N ALA A 169 -2.06 5.85 -14.70
CA ALA A 169 -2.86 4.90 -13.95
C ALA A 169 -4.20 5.50 -13.48
N PRO A 170 -5.19 5.61 -14.37
CA PRO A 170 -6.54 5.98 -13.98
C PRO A 170 -7.16 4.92 -13.08
N SER A 171 -7.96 5.33 -12.11
CA SER A 171 -8.73 4.39 -11.26
C SER A 171 -9.90 3.78 -12.02
N GLY A 172 -10.46 4.49 -12.98
CA GLY A 172 -11.68 4.13 -13.70
C GLY A 172 -12.94 4.13 -12.82
N ALA A 173 -12.86 4.61 -11.59
CA ALA A 173 -13.98 4.72 -10.67
C ALA A 173 -14.90 5.89 -11.02
N ALA A 174 -16.15 5.82 -10.55
CA ALA A 174 -17.05 6.97 -10.62
C ALA A 174 -16.44 8.18 -9.87
N GLY A 175 -16.39 9.35 -10.53
CA GLY A 175 -15.74 10.55 -9.98
C GLY A 175 -14.23 10.64 -10.21
N ASP A 176 -13.63 9.73 -10.94
CA ASP A 176 -12.24 9.86 -11.39
C ASP A 176 -12.05 11.08 -12.30
N TRP A 177 -10.80 11.44 -12.55
CA TRP A 177 -10.46 12.46 -13.54
C TRP A 177 -11.01 12.04 -14.91
N PRO A 178 -11.64 12.98 -15.69
CA PRO A 178 -12.37 12.58 -16.88
C PRO A 178 -11.54 11.81 -17.89
N ALA A 179 -12.11 10.74 -18.45
CA ALA A 179 -11.42 9.85 -19.40
C ALA A 179 -10.83 10.61 -20.60
N GLY A 180 -11.52 11.65 -21.11
CA GLY A 180 -11.00 12.51 -22.16
C GLY A 180 -9.72 13.23 -21.77
N GLN A 181 -9.63 13.72 -20.53
CA GLN A 181 -8.43 14.37 -20.00
C GLN A 181 -7.25 13.40 -19.92
N TRP A 182 -7.49 12.13 -19.47
CA TRP A 182 -6.47 11.09 -19.48
C TRP A 182 -5.96 10.78 -20.89
N GLN A 183 -6.86 10.78 -21.89
CA GLN A 183 -6.52 10.51 -23.30
C GLN A 183 -5.75 11.65 -23.94
N ASP A 184 -6.11 12.90 -23.65
CA ASP A 184 -5.51 14.08 -24.27
C ASP A 184 -4.16 14.47 -23.63
N LEU A 185 -3.92 14.10 -22.37
CA LEU A 185 -2.75 14.49 -21.61
C LEU A 185 -1.41 14.10 -22.30
N PRO A 186 -1.21 12.88 -22.85
CA PRO A 186 0.04 12.54 -23.52
C PRO A 186 0.38 13.43 -24.71
N ALA A 187 -0.64 13.85 -25.46
CA ALA A 187 -0.45 14.76 -26.58
C ALA A 187 -0.07 16.16 -26.08
N ALA A 188 -0.73 16.65 -25.04
CA ALA A 188 -0.41 17.94 -24.42
C ALA A 188 1.02 17.96 -23.86
N ILE A 189 1.48 16.88 -23.21
CA ILE A 189 2.86 16.77 -22.70
C ILE A 189 3.87 16.78 -23.87
N ARG A 190 3.59 16.03 -24.95
CA ARG A 190 4.51 15.95 -26.12
C ARG A 190 4.73 17.27 -26.83
N THR A 191 3.85 18.25 -26.69
CA THR A 191 4.11 19.61 -27.20
C THR A 191 5.33 20.27 -26.52
N LYS A 192 5.63 19.89 -25.27
CA LYS A 192 6.79 20.40 -24.49
C LYS A 192 7.92 19.38 -24.39
N LEU A 193 7.61 18.08 -24.41
CA LEU A 193 8.54 16.95 -24.34
C LEU A 193 8.27 15.99 -25.52
N PRO A 194 8.78 16.26 -26.73
CA PRO A 194 8.47 15.47 -27.92
C PRO A 194 8.82 13.97 -27.82
N ASN A 195 9.85 13.62 -27.06
CA ASN A 195 10.32 12.25 -26.88
C ASN A 195 9.62 11.53 -25.71
N LEU A 196 8.57 12.10 -25.12
CA LEU A 196 7.86 11.44 -24.01
C LEU A 196 7.39 10.03 -24.39
N ARG A 197 7.79 9.06 -23.60
CA ARG A 197 7.28 7.69 -23.65
C ARG A 197 6.15 7.55 -22.63
N THR A 198 5.02 7.04 -23.05
CA THR A 198 3.87 6.84 -22.15
C THR A 198 3.48 5.38 -22.11
N GLN A 199 3.10 4.91 -20.93
CA GLN A 199 2.63 3.56 -20.70
C GLN A 199 1.41 3.58 -19.79
N ALA A 200 0.41 2.76 -20.07
CA ALA A 200 -0.73 2.54 -19.16
C ALA A 200 -0.35 1.51 -18.09
N ALA A 201 -0.84 1.70 -16.88
CA ALA A 201 -0.60 0.74 -15.79
C ALA A 201 -1.25 -0.61 -16.10
N LEU A 202 -0.51 -1.69 -15.83
CA LEU A 202 -1.02 -3.05 -15.95
C LEU A 202 -2.11 -3.30 -14.91
N GLY A 203 -3.14 -4.03 -15.30
CA GLY A 203 -4.22 -4.49 -14.42
C GLY A 203 -3.93 -5.87 -13.83
N GLY A 204 -4.89 -6.35 -13.05
CA GLY A 204 -4.89 -7.69 -12.48
C GLY A 204 -4.62 -7.73 -10.98
N ALA A 205 -5.19 -8.77 -10.33
CA ALA A 205 -5.17 -8.96 -8.88
C ALA A 205 -4.39 -10.21 -8.43
N THR A 206 -3.82 -10.98 -9.35
CA THR A 206 -2.97 -12.14 -8.99
C THR A 206 -1.60 -11.68 -8.50
N ALA A 207 -0.92 -12.52 -7.72
CA ALA A 207 0.43 -12.19 -7.24
C ALA A 207 1.42 -11.93 -8.39
N GLY A 208 1.28 -12.66 -9.52
CA GLY A 208 2.08 -12.43 -10.72
C GLY A 208 1.80 -11.08 -11.37
N ALA A 209 0.52 -10.74 -11.56
CA ALA A 209 0.11 -9.45 -12.12
C ALA A 209 0.56 -8.26 -11.25
N LEU A 210 0.47 -8.41 -9.91
CA LEU A 210 0.93 -7.38 -8.98
C LEU A 210 2.45 -7.18 -9.04
N ARG A 211 3.23 -8.27 -9.16
CA ARG A 211 4.69 -8.17 -9.36
C ARG A 211 5.05 -7.49 -10.68
N GLN A 212 4.37 -7.86 -11.77
CA GLN A 212 4.58 -7.22 -13.07
C GLN A 212 4.24 -5.72 -13.01
N ARG A 213 3.12 -5.36 -12.37
CA ARG A 213 2.73 -3.96 -12.18
C ARG A 213 3.76 -3.19 -11.34
N ALA A 214 4.23 -3.77 -10.24
CA ALA A 214 5.27 -3.16 -9.41
C ALA A 214 6.58 -2.95 -10.19
N ALA A 215 6.99 -3.94 -10.99
CA ALA A 215 8.16 -3.84 -11.85
C ALA A 215 7.99 -2.79 -12.96
N GLN A 216 6.79 -2.70 -13.56
CA GLN A 216 6.44 -1.65 -14.52
C GLN A 216 6.58 -0.25 -13.90
N ILE A 217 6.03 -0.05 -12.68
CA ILE A 217 6.15 1.21 -11.94
C ILE A 217 7.62 1.54 -11.65
N ALA A 218 8.42 0.55 -11.26
CA ALA A 218 9.85 0.73 -10.99
C ALA A 218 10.69 1.05 -12.23
N SER A 219 10.15 0.85 -13.44
CA SER A 219 10.85 1.04 -14.72
C SER A 219 10.56 2.38 -15.38
N VAL A 220 9.74 3.24 -14.78
CA VAL A 220 9.40 4.56 -15.31
C VAL A 220 10.01 5.68 -14.46
N ASP A 221 10.12 6.87 -15.05
CA ASP A 221 10.69 8.04 -14.38
C ASP A 221 9.67 8.76 -13.50
N VAL A 222 8.39 8.75 -13.90
CA VAL A 222 7.30 9.42 -13.19
C VAL A 222 6.02 8.61 -13.30
N VAL A 223 5.22 8.63 -12.25
CA VAL A 223 3.87 8.05 -12.22
C VAL A 223 2.84 9.16 -12.06
N LEU A 224 1.81 9.16 -12.88
CA LEU A 224 0.58 9.94 -12.68
C LEU A 224 -0.56 8.96 -12.40
N ALA A 225 -1.16 9.01 -11.23
CA ALA A 225 -2.13 8.01 -10.82
C ALA A 225 -3.28 8.60 -10.00
N SER A 226 -4.49 8.18 -10.30
CA SER A 226 -5.66 8.22 -9.42
C SER A 226 -5.98 6.83 -8.83
N ASP A 227 -5.43 5.75 -9.41
CA ASP A 227 -5.59 4.40 -8.90
C ASP A 227 -4.86 4.20 -7.56
N PRO A 228 -5.60 3.86 -6.48
CA PRO A 228 -5.01 3.79 -5.15
C PRO A 228 -3.90 2.73 -5.01
N LEU A 229 -4.00 1.62 -5.74
CA LEU A 229 -2.99 0.56 -5.70
C LEU A 229 -1.66 1.03 -6.32
N THR A 230 -1.73 1.71 -7.47
CA THR A 230 -0.55 2.28 -8.13
C THR A 230 0.10 3.37 -7.29
N VAL A 231 -0.71 4.24 -6.66
CA VAL A 231 -0.21 5.28 -5.75
C VAL A 231 0.63 4.64 -4.62
N GLU A 232 0.09 3.66 -3.90
CA GLU A 232 0.81 3.01 -2.80
C GLU A 232 2.06 2.25 -3.30
N LEU A 233 1.99 1.56 -4.44
CA LEU A 233 3.17 0.89 -5.02
C LEU A 233 4.26 1.88 -5.41
N ALA A 234 3.91 3.01 -6.05
CA ALA A 234 4.89 4.04 -6.42
C ALA A 234 5.58 4.65 -5.18
N LEU A 235 4.81 4.87 -4.09
CA LEU A 235 5.35 5.33 -2.82
C LEU A 235 6.34 4.33 -2.22
N LEU A 236 5.98 3.04 -2.19
CA LEU A 236 6.84 1.97 -1.65
C LEU A 236 8.08 1.71 -2.52
N LEU A 237 8.00 1.92 -3.82
CA LEU A 237 9.12 1.80 -4.75
C LEU A 237 10.01 3.04 -4.79
N GLY A 238 9.52 4.17 -4.27
CA GLY A 238 10.29 5.42 -4.25
C GLY A 238 10.28 6.19 -5.57
N ILE A 239 9.35 5.89 -6.47
CA ILE A 239 9.23 6.52 -7.77
C ILE A 239 8.54 7.89 -7.65
N PRO A 240 8.99 8.93 -8.38
CA PRO A 240 8.31 10.20 -8.47
C PRO A 240 6.83 10.03 -8.86
N LEU A 241 5.94 10.75 -8.13
CA LEU A 241 4.50 10.51 -8.21
C LEU A 241 3.71 11.81 -8.15
N VAL A 242 2.80 11.99 -9.10
CA VAL A 242 1.67 12.91 -8.97
C VAL A 242 0.41 12.07 -8.70
N ALA A 243 -0.09 12.16 -7.46
CA ALA A 243 -1.26 11.41 -7.01
C ALA A 243 -2.52 12.27 -7.13
N LEU A 244 -3.37 11.94 -8.09
CA LEU A 244 -4.65 12.63 -8.28
C LEU A 244 -5.68 12.17 -7.23
N GLY A 245 -6.42 13.13 -6.67
CA GLY A 245 -7.43 12.86 -5.65
C GLY A 245 -6.86 12.55 -4.26
N ARG A 246 -5.58 12.86 -4.02
CA ARG A 246 -4.90 12.68 -2.74
C ARG A 246 -4.46 14.02 -2.17
N GLU A 247 -4.86 14.29 -0.94
CA GLU A 247 -4.40 15.46 -0.19
C GLU A 247 -2.94 15.29 0.23
N ALA A 248 -2.20 16.40 0.30
CA ALA A 248 -0.78 16.40 0.67
C ALA A 248 -0.51 15.76 2.04
N THR A 249 -1.45 15.86 2.99
CA THR A 249 -1.36 15.24 4.32
C THR A 249 -1.41 13.72 4.30
N SER A 250 -1.99 13.12 3.26
CA SER A 250 -2.08 11.68 3.06
C SER A 250 -0.86 11.07 2.36
N LEU A 251 0.15 11.88 2.06
CA LEU A 251 1.36 11.51 1.33
C LEU A 251 2.62 11.84 2.14
N PRO A 252 3.74 11.15 1.89
CA PRO A 252 5.01 11.48 2.51
C PRO A 252 5.53 12.84 2.01
N LYS A 253 6.19 13.59 2.90
CA LYS A 253 6.84 14.87 2.57
C LYS A 253 8.20 14.61 1.89
N ARG A 254 8.17 14.07 0.68
CA ARG A 254 9.35 13.67 -0.09
C ARG A 254 9.40 14.41 -1.42
N ALA A 255 10.61 14.81 -1.84
CA ALA A 255 10.81 15.37 -3.17
C ALA A 255 10.29 14.39 -4.26
N GLY A 256 9.61 14.94 -5.26
CA GLY A 256 9.02 14.15 -6.34
C GLY A 256 7.69 13.46 -6.00
N VAL A 257 7.10 13.70 -4.81
CA VAL A 257 5.76 13.22 -4.47
C VAL A 257 4.84 14.39 -4.25
N GLN A 258 3.77 14.46 -5.04
CA GLN A 258 2.78 15.53 -4.98
C GLN A 258 1.36 14.96 -5.04
N GLY A 259 0.49 15.46 -4.17
CA GLY A 259 -0.96 15.24 -4.25
C GLY A 259 -1.64 16.39 -4.98
N LEU A 260 -2.64 16.09 -5.79
CA LEU A 260 -3.40 17.09 -6.52
C LEU A 260 -4.91 16.84 -6.40
N GLY A 261 -5.62 17.82 -5.90
CA GLY A 261 -7.06 17.74 -5.64
C GLY A 261 -7.40 16.82 -4.45
N SER A 262 -8.68 16.52 -4.34
CA SER A 262 -9.24 15.58 -3.36
C SER A 262 -10.13 14.56 -4.08
N ALA A 263 -10.49 13.49 -3.40
CA ALA A 263 -11.38 12.47 -3.97
C ALA A 263 -12.72 13.05 -4.47
N THR A 264 -13.20 14.13 -3.86
CA THR A 264 -14.48 14.80 -4.21
C THR A 264 -14.33 15.86 -5.30
N SER A 265 -13.13 16.39 -5.54
CA SER A 265 -12.87 17.45 -6.52
C SER A 265 -12.11 16.97 -7.76
N LEU A 266 -11.82 15.69 -7.84
CA LEU A 266 -10.95 15.12 -8.88
C LEU A 266 -11.48 15.35 -10.30
N SER A 267 -12.79 15.24 -10.50
CA SER A 267 -13.43 15.50 -11.80
C SER A 267 -13.35 16.96 -12.27
N GLN A 268 -13.02 17.89 -11.38
CA GLN A 268 -12.92 19.33 -11.67
C GLN A 268 -11.49 19.76 -12.02
N LEU A 269 -10.49 18.91 -11.84
CA LEU A 269 -9.10 19.21 -12.17
C LEU A 269 -8.93 19.46 -13.67
N THR A 270 -8.23 20.54 -13.99
CA THR A 270 -7.90 20.88 -15.38
C THR A 270 -6.61 20.19 -15.82
N GLY A 271 -6.46 19.96 -17.12
CA GLY A 271 -5.22 19.46 -17.69
C GLY A 271 -4.01 20.38 -17.42
N ALA A 272 -4.24 21.70 -17.34
CA ALA A 272 -3.19 22.69 -17.02
C ALA A 272 -2.63 22.51 -15.60
N GLU A 273 -3.48 22.25 -14.60
CA GLU A 273 -3.05 21.97 -13.23
C GLU A 273 -2.23 20.70 -13.16
N VAL A 274 -2.64 19.66 -13.88
CA VAL A 274 -1.88 18.38 -13.94
C VAL A 274 -0.54 18.59 -14.64
N LEU A 275 -0.48 19.36 -15.74
CA LEU A 275 0.78 19.71 -16.40
C LEU A 275 1.71 20.49 -15.48
N ALA A 276 1.18 21.46 -14.73
CA ALA A 276 1.96 22.22 -13.75
C ALA A 276 2.53 21.30 -12.64
N ALA A 277 1.72 20.37 -12.14
CA ALA A 277 2.17 19.38 -11.15
C ALA A 277 3.27 18.43 -11.68
N LEU A 278 3.26 18.16 -13.00
CA LEU A 278 4.32 17.41 -13.67
C LEU A 278 5.58 18.26 -13.98
N GLY A 279 5.60 19.53 -13.58
CA GLY A 279 6.69 20.47 -13.86
C GLY A 279 6.70 21.01 -15.31
N LEU A 280 5.58 20.94 -15.98
CA LEU A 280 5.39 21.33 -17.38
C LEU A 280 4.42 22.52 -17.54
N GLY A 281 4.22 23.29 -16.48
CA GLY A 281 3.36 24.47 -16.47
C GLY A 281 3.92 25.66 -17.26
#